data_cb8b14ee1366951bd0f5b8c02e108bc4
#
_entry.id   cb8b14ee1366951bd0f5b8c02e108bc4
#
_cell.length_a   1.000
_cell.length_b   1.000
_cell.length_c   1.000
_cell.angle_alpha   90.00
_cell.angle_beta   90.00
_cell.angle_gamma   90.00
#
_symmetry.space_group_name_H-M   'P 1'
#
loop_
_entity.id
_entity.type
_entity.pdbx_description
1 polymer ?
#
loop_
_entity_poly.entity_id
_entity_poly.type
_entity_poly.pdbx_seq_one_letter_code
_entity_poly.pdbx_strand_id
1 'polypeptide(L)'
;AEYLEAARATLNHRGDGGTGWSKANKINLWARLLDGNRAHRLLAEQLKYSTLENLWDTHAPFQIDGNFGATSGMAEMLLQSHTGYIAPLPALPDAWKDGQVSGLVARGNFEVSMKWKDKNLQSLSFLSNVGGNLVVDYPNIEASQIKVNGKPVKATILKNNRIQLATQKGDVITFEHFPGRVTSLTAVRQNGATAELTFNQVEGATHYVIQRQVKDASGQTSSTREFVTNQTHFIDRSLNPQHAYTYTVKAMLGEVSTQVSEQATVETPSELMDDRDGRIQYGAAFGNWADSELFGGTEKFADLSKGDYTDEDLTATIPFTGVGIEIYGLRSSELGLATAKIDGKEVGELDFHTAGATEKGSLIGRFSGLSDGPHTLTLSVKREHKGRGSERSKISLDYFRILAGTGNTIEKIDD
;
A
#
# COMPACT_ATOMS: atom_id res chain seq x y z
N ALA A 1 5.77 21.85 -1.20
CA ALA A 1 5.81 20.54 -0.52
C ALA A 1 5.81 20.75 0.99
N GLU A 2 6.71 21.49 1.58
CA GLU A 2 6.92 21.67 3.03
C GLU A 2 5.67 22.14 3.78
N TYR A 3 4.96 23.15 3.29
CA TYR A 3 3.72 23.63 3.92
C TYR A 3 2.59 22.58 3.92
N LEU A 4 2.51 21.75 2.88
CA LEU A 4 1.52 20.67 2.82
C LEU A 4 1.83 19.59 3.85
N GLU A 5 3.10 19.24 4.02
CA GLU A 5 3.53 18.28 5.04
C GLU A 5 3.31 18.83 6.47
N ALA A 6 3.61 20.09 6.71
CA ALA A 6 3.32 20.74 8.00
C ALA A 6 1.81 20.74 8.31
N ALA A 7 0.97 21.02 7.29
CA ALA A 7 -0.48 20.96 7.44
C ALA A 7 -0.98 19.53 7.74
N ARG A 8 -0.44 18.51 7.04
CA ARG A 8 -0.73 17.09 7.34
C ARG A 8 -0.33 16.71 8.76
N ALA A 9 0.87 17.08 9.19
CA ALA A 9 1.36 16.82 10.54
C ALA A 9 0.44 17.46 11.60
N THR A 10 0.02 18.71 11.38
CA THR A 10 -0.90 19.42 12.26
C THR A 10 -2.26 18.72 12.35
N LEU A 11 -2.84 18.31 11.22
CA LEU A 11 -4.12 17.61 11.21
C LEU A 11 -4.02 16.21 11.83
N ASN A 12 -2.92 15.52 11.63
CA ASN A 12 -2.65 14.23 12.27
C ASN A 12 -2.57 14.39 13.79
N HIS A 13 -1.89 15.42 14.28
CA HIS A 13 -1.81 15.72 15.72
C HIS A 13 -3.17 16.09 16.32
N ARG A 14 -4.01 16.84 15.60
CA ARG A 14 -5.38 17.15 16.04
C ARG A 14 -6.30 15.92 16.08
N GLY A 15 -5.97 14.87 15.34
CA GLY A 15 -6.79 13.65 15.25
C GLY A 15 -8.12 13.86 14.53
N ASP A 16 -8.89 12.79 14.38
CA ASP A 16 -10.14 12.76 13.63
C ASP A 16 -11.39 13.01 14.51
N GLY A 17 -11.26 12.96 15.83
CA GLY A 17 -12.34 13.21 16.79
C GLY A 17 -12.83 14.66 16.79
N GLY A 18 -13.95 14.89 17.47
CA GLY A 18 -14.53 16.22 17.67
C GLY A 18 -16.02 16.29 17.32
N THR A 19 -16.60 17.45 17.56
CA THR A 19 -18.01 17.76 17.25
C THR A 19 -18.25 17.88 15.75
N GLY A 20 -19.51 17.93 15.32
CA GLY A 20 -19.88 17.97 13.91
C GLY A 20 -19.20 19.10 13.12
N TRP A 21 -19.23 20.34 13.61
CA TRP A 21 -18.56 21.47 12.96
C TRP A 21 -17.04 21.29 12.88
N SER A 22 -16.42 20.70 13.91
CA SER A 22 -14.97 20.44 13.91
C SER A 22 -14.60 19.34 12.89
N LYS A 23 -15.42 18.29 12.77
CA LYS A 23 -15.24 17.26 11.73
C LYS A 23 -15.45 17.85 10.34
N ALA A 24 -16.51 18.63 10.13
CA ALA A 24 -16.82 19.31 8.87
C ALA A 24 -15.66 20.20 8.39
N ASN A 25 -15.04 20.95 9.31
CA ASN A 25 -13.83 21.71 9.00
C ASN A 25 -12.67 20.80 8.53
N LYS A 26 -12.43 19.68 9.23
CA LYS A 26 -11.36 18.74 8.86
C LYS A 26 -11.62 18.05 7.53
N ILE A 27 -12.88 17.76 7.16
CA ILE A 27 -13.24 17.23 5.84
C ILE A 27 -12.74 18.16 4.75
N ASN A 28 -13.02 19.48 4.87
CA ASN A 28 -12.54 20.49 3.93
C ASN A 28 -11.01 20.57 3.87
N LEU A 29 -10.35 20.53 5.03
CA LEU A 29 -8.88 20.60 5.10
C LEU A 29 -8.23 19.37 4.45
N TRP A 30 -8.74 18.16 4.69
CA TRP A 30 -8.23 16.95 4.05
C TRP A 30 -8.52 16.92 2.54
N ALA A 31 -9.69 17.39 2.09
CA ALA A 31 -9.96 17.59 0.67
C ALA A 31 -8.96 18.56 0.03
N ARG A 32 -8.62 19.69 0.69
CA ARG A 32 -7.60 20.66 0.24
C ARG A 32 -6.19 20.08 0.26
N LEU A 33 -5.90 19.09 1.10
CA LEU A 33 -4.65 18.33 1.11
C LEU A 33 -4.66 17.17 0.10
N LEU A 34 -5.71 17.04 -0.71
CA LEU A 34 -5.91 16.01 -1.74
C LEU A 34 -5.98 14.59 -1.16
N ASP A 35 -6.39 14.46 0.10
CA ASP A 35 -6.64 13.17 0.76
C ASP A 35 -8.16 12.90 0.81
N GLY A 36 -8.71 12.48 -0.33
CA GLY A 36 -10.13 12.19 -0.48
C GLY A 36 -10.60 11.03 0.40
N ASN A 37 -9.79 10.01 0.60
CA ASN A 37 -10.15 8.87 1.43
C ASN A 37 -10.33 9.27 2.89
N ARG A 38 -9.46 10.11 3.43
CA ARG A 38 -9.58 10.59 4.79
C ARG A 38 -10.74 11.58 4.95
N ALA A 39 -10.93 12.47 3.98
CA ALA A 39 -12.08 13.38 3.94
C ALA A 39 -13.41 12.59 3.94
N HIS A 40 -13.50 11.55 3.11
CA HIS A 40 -14.69 10.68 3.03
C HIS A 40 -14.94 9.90 4.33
N ARG A 41 -13.89 9.37 4.96
CA ARG A 41 -14.01 8.68 6.26
C ARG A 41 -14.61 9.62 7.32
N LEU A 42 -14.10 10.84 7.42
CA LEU A 42 -14.62 11.85 8.36
C LEU A 42 -16.06 12.25 8.05
N LEU A 43 -16.43 12.35 6.76
CA LEU A 43 -17.82 12.58 6.33
C LEU A 43 -18.73 11.43 6.79
N ALA A 44 -18.33 10.18 6.56
CA ALA A 44 -19.08 9.02 7.00
C ALA A 44 -19.25 8.98 8.53
N GLU A 45 -18.20 9.30 9.28
CA GLU A 45 -18.28 9.41 10.74
C GLU A 45 -19.17 10.56 11.21
N GLN A 46 -19.16 11.70 10.52
CA GLN A 46 -20.03 12.82 10.83
C GLN A 46 -21.51 12.44 10.61
N LEU A 47 -21.82 11.83 9.48
CA LEU A 47 -23.18 11.36 9.20
C LEU A 47 -23.65 10.32 10.21
N LYS A 48 -22.76 9.43 10.66
CA LYS A 48 -23.10 8.36 11.59
C LYS A 48 -23.26 8.83 13.04
N TYR A 49 -22.41 9.73 13.52
CA TYR A 49 -22.29 10.04 14.94
C TYR A 49 -22.63 11.49 15.30
N SER A 50 -22.67 12.39 14.33
CA SER A 50 -22.90 13.82 14.56
C SER A 50 -24.03 14.39 13.71
N THR A 51 -24.92 13.53 13.19
CA THR A 51 -26.08 13.95 12.37
C THR A 51 -27.31 13.18 12.82
N LEU A 52 -28.42 13.88 13.05
CA LEU A 52 -29.72 13.30 13.36
C LEU A 52 -30.43 12.82 12.08
N GLU A 53 -31.50 12.03 12.23
CA GLU A 53 -32.27 11.52 11.09
C GLU A 53 -32.89 12.64 10.22
N ASN A 54 -33.17 13.81 10.80
CA ASN A 54 -33.59 15.01 10.09
C ASN A 54 -32.44 15.80 9.45
N LEU A 55 -31.26 15.22 9.42
CA LEU A 55 -30.00 15.77 8.91
C LEU A 55 -29.39 16.92 9.71
N TRP A 56 -29.89 17.23 10.89
CA TRP A 56 -29.29 18.25 11.76
C TRP A 56 -28.03 17.74 12.44
N ASP A 57 -27.04 18.63 12.56
CA ASP A 57 -25.85 18.38 13.37
C ASP A 57 -26.20 18.27 14.85
N THR A 58 -25.57 17.34 15.59
CA THR A 58 -25.91 16.99 16.97
C THR A 58 -25.25 17.87 18.02
N HIS A 59 -24.52 18.91 17.65
CA HIS A 59 -23.85 19.79 18.61
C HIS A 59 -24.88 20.52 19.51
N ALA A 60 -24.58 20.63 20.79
CA ALA A 60 -25.43 21.36 21.76
C ALA A 60 -24.72 22.65 22.23
N PRO A 61 -25.24 23.86 21.93
CA PRO A 61 -26.40 24.14 21.09
C PRO A 61 -26.15 23.82 19.62
N PHE A 62 -27.21 23.59 18.86
CA PHE A 62 -27.13 23.31 17.42
C PHE A 62 -26.29 24.33 16.68
N GLN A 63 -25.39 23.85 15.85
CA GLN A 63 -24.49 24.65 15.01
C GLN A 63 -24.58 24.16 13.57
N ILE A 64 -25.16 24.97 12.70
CA ILE A 64 -25.36 24.65 11.29
C ILE A 64 -24.04 24.51 10.52
N ASP A 65 -22.94 24.97 11.10
CA ASP A 65 -21.59 24.84 10.55
C ASP A 65 -21.23 23.38 10.21
N GLY A 66 -21.72 22.41 11.02
CA GLY A 66 -21.54 20.99 10.76
C GLY A 66 -22.18 20.56 9.45
N ASN A 67 -23.40 21.04 9.18
CA ASN A 67 -24.13 20.77 7.94
C ASN A 67 -23.46 21.42 6.73
N PHE A 68 -23.21 22.73 6.81
CA PHE A 68 -22.63 23.49 5.69
C PHE A 68 -21.20 23.03 5.39
N GLY A 69 -20.42 22.77 6.42
CA GLY A 69 -19.05 22.30 6.24
C GLY A 69 -18.97 20.90 5.65
N ALA A 70 -19.89 20.00 5.98
CA ALA A 70 -19.99 18.68 5.36
C ALA A 70 -20.28 18.79 3.85
N THR A 71 -21.28 19.62 3.48
CA THR A 71 -21.67 19.86 2.09
C THR A 71 -20.53 20.51 1.29
N SER A 72 -19.89 21.53 1.89
CA SER A 72 -18.69 22.17 1.32
C SER A 72 -17.55 21.18 1.12
N GLY A 73 -17.30 20.29 2.10
CA GLY A 73 -16.28 19.25 2.00
C GLY A 73 -16.53 18.28 0.85
N MET A 74 -17.79 17.86 0.63
CA MET A 74 -18.17 17.06 -0.53
C MET A 74 -17.86 17.78 -1.84
N ALA A 75 -18.22 19.07 -1.94
CA ALA A 75 -17.92 19.87 -3.11
C ALA A 75 -16.40 20.02 -3.33
N GLU A 76 -15.61 20.25 -2.28
CA GLU A 76 -14.14 20.37 -2.36
C GLU A 76 -13.45 19.05 -2.76
N MET A 77 -14.03 17.90 -2.44
CA MET A 77 -13.52 16.61 -2.94
C MET A 77 -13.72 16.48 -4.46
N LEU A 78 -14.79 17.07 -5.01
CA LEU A 78 -15.17 16.95 -6.41
C LEU A 78 -14.65 18.07 -7.30
N LEU A 79 -14.52 19.30 -6.77
CA LEU A 79 -14.14 20.49 -7.55
C LEU A 79 -13.42 21.50 -6.69
N GLN A 80 -12.21 21.91 -7.10
CA GLN A 80 -11.48 23.00 -6.47
C GLN A 80 -11.12 24.09 -7.48
N SER A 81 -11.14 25.35 -7.05
CA SER A 81 -10.82 26.49 -7.92
C SER A 81 -10.11 27.63 -7.19
N HIS A 82 -9.51 27.37 -6.03
CA HIS A 82 -8.89 28.39 -5.17
C HIS A 82 -7.45 28.76 -5.56
N THR A 83 -6.82 27.98 -6.46
CA THR A 83 -5.40 28.13 -6.83
C THR A 83 -5.20 28.82 -8.19
N GLY A 84 -6.26 29.48 -8.73
CA GLY A 84 -6.20 30.19 -10.01
C GLY A 84 -6.48 29.31 -11.23
N TYR A 85 -6.88 28.07 -11.01
CA TYR A 85 -7.35 27.13 -12.02
C TYR A 85 -8.47 26.25 -11.43
N ILE A 86 -9.26 25.65 -12.30
CA ILE A 86 -10.33 24.73 -11.92
C ILE A 86 -9.78 23.30 -12.00
N ALA A 87 -9.81 22.58 -10.88
CA ALA A 87 -9.36 21.22 -10.77
C ALA A 87 -10.57 20.28 -10.54
N PRO A 88 -11.01 19.54 -11.55
CA PRO A 88 -12.03 18.49 -11.39
C PRO A 88 -11.46 17.28 -10.64
N LEU A 89 -12.26 16.66 -9.75
CA LEU A 89 -11.95 15.43 -9.00
C LEU A 89 -10.62 15.45 -8.24
N PRO A 90 -10.23 16.58 -7.58
CA PRO A 90 -8.89 16.73 -7.02
C PRO A 90 -8.64 15.83 -5.80
N ALA A 91 -9.70 15.45 -5.09
CA ALA A 91 -9.65 14.63 -3.88
C ALA A 91 -10.76 13.55 -3.89
N LEU A 92 -10.91 12.85 -5.02
CA LEU A 92 -11.92 11.81 -5.19
C LEU A 92 -11.59 10.59 -4.32
N PRO A 93 -12.48 10.19 -3.37
CA PRO A 93 -12.24 9.01 -2.55
C PRO A 93 -12.44 7.71 -3.35
N ASP A 94 -11.84 6.62 -2.90
CA ASP A 94 -11.97 5.30 -3.52
C ASP A 94 -13.41 4.78 -3.53
N ALA A 95 -14.21 5.19 -2.53
CA ALA A 95 -15.63 4.85 -2.44
C ALA A 95 -16.47 5.46 -3.57
N TRP A 96 -16.02 6.55 -4.20
CA TRP A 96 -16.74 7.25 -5.29
C TRP A 96 -16.07 7.02 -6.64
N LYS A 97 -15.65 5.80 -6.92
CA LYS A 97 -14.95 5.48 -8.18
C LYS A 97 -15.76 5.80 -9.44
N ASP A 98 -17.08 5.74 -9.37
CA ASP A 98 -18.01 6.07 -10.45
C ASP A 98 -19.01 7.12 -9.94
N GLY A 99 -19.37 8.08 -10.79
CA GLY A 99 -20.37 9.08 -10.40
C GLY A 99 -20.57 10.19 -11.42
N GLN A 100 -21.45 11.10 -11.05
CA GLN A 100 -21.73 12.33 -11.80
C GLN A 100 -22.16 13.44 -10.87
N VAL A 101 -21.86 14.67 -11.23
CA VAL A 101 -22.35 15.88 -10.55
C VAL A 101 -22.58 16.99 -11.58
N SER A 102 -23.54 17.86 -11.31
CA SER A 102 -23.86 19.02 -12.14
C SER A 102 -24.16 20.24 -11.27
N GLY A 103 -23.96 21.42 -11.82
CA GLY A 103 -24.31 22.70 -11.19
C GLY A 103 -23.33 23.18 -10.12
N LEU A 104 -22.14 22.59 -10.00
CA LEU A 104 -21.09 23.16 -9.14
C LEU A 104 -20.54 24.45 -9.78
N VAL A 105 -20.42 25.52 -9.00
CA VAL A 105 -19.93 26.79 -9.53
C VAL A 105 -18.49 27.05 -9.05
N ALA A 106 -17.58 27.11 -10.00
CA ALA A 106 -16.17 27.44 -9.77
C ALA A 106 -15.93 28.97 -9.85
N ARG A 107 -14.77 29.40 -9.32
CA ARG A 107 -14.33 30.80 -9.44
C ARG A 107 -14.25 31.22 -10.90
N GLY A 108 -14.61 32.48 -11.18
CA GLY A 108 -14.83 32.96 -12.54
C GLY A 108 -16.25 32.74 -13.03
N ASN A 109 -17.15 32.24 -12.16
CA ASN A 109 -18.57 31.97 -12.44
C ASN A 109 -18.76 30.96 -13.59
N PHE A 110 -17.97 29.89 -13.55
CA PHE A 110 -18.10 28.74 -14.42
C PHE A 110 -18.96 27.67 -13.72
N GLU A 111 -20.13 27.36 -14.29
CA GLU A 111 -20.94 26.25 -13.83
C GLU A 111 -20.40 24.95 -14.42
N VAL A 112 -20.13 23.95 -13.58
CA VAL A 112 -19.42 22.73 -13.91
C VAL A 112 -20.31 21.53 -13.79
N SER A 113 -20.31 20.67 -14.81
CA SER A 113 -20.91 19.36 -14.79
C SER A 113 -19.90 18.32 -15.23
N MET A 114 -19.86 17.19 -14.57
CA MET A 114 -18.91 16.12 -14.88
C MET A 114 -19.47 14.73 -14.59
N LYS A 115 -18.97 13.76 -15.35
CA LYS A 115 -19.23 12.34 -15.14
C LYS A 115 -17.89 11.60 -15.14
N TRP A 116 -17.73 10.65 -14.24
CA TRP A 116 -16.51 9.85 -14.14
C TRP A 116 -16.85 8.37 -13.94
N LYS A 117 -15.91 7.53 -14.34
CA LYS A 117 -15.95 6.08 -14.16
C LYS A 117 -14.53 5.60 -13.86
N ASP A 118 -14.39 4.65 -12.92
CA ASP A 118 -13.10 4.15 -12.44
C ASP A 118 -12.13 5.30 -12.09
N LYS A 119 -12.67 6.35 -11.42
CA LYS A 119 -12.00 7.60 -11.04
C LYS A 119 -11.50 8.48 -12.20
N ASN A 120 -11.83 8.16 -13.44
CA ASN A 120 -11.44 8.95 -14.61
C ASN A 120 -12.62 9.70 -15.19
N LEU A 121 -12.42 10.98 -15.55
CA LEU A 121 -13.44 11.74 -16.25
C LEU A 121 -13.84 11.03 -17.57
N GLN A 122 -15.13 10.95 -17.78
CA GLN A 122 -15.74 10.53 -19.05
C GLN A 122 -16.25 11.73 -19.84
N SER A 123 -16.77 12.72 -19.13
CA SER A 123 -17.19 13.99 -19.68
C SER A 123 -17.03 15.11 -18.64
N LEU A 124 -16.70 16.30 -19.12
CA LEU A 124 -16.60 17.52 -18.34
C LEU A 124 -17.16 18.65 -19.16
N SER A 125 -18.03 19.47 -18.57
CA SER A 125 -18.57 20.65 -19.23
C SER A 125 -18.56 21.85 -18.31
N PHE A 126 -18.42 23.02 -18.93
CA PHE A 126 -18.47 24.32 -18.29
C PHE A 126 -19.47 25.20 -19.02
N LEU A 127 -20.35 25.88 -18.27
CA LEU A 127 -21.09 27.02 -18.76
C LEU A 127 -20.38 28.28 -18.25
N SER A 128 -19.94 29.13 -19.16
CA SER A 128 -19.30 30.40 -18.83
C SER A 128 -20.37 31.48 -18.60
N ASN A 129 -20.72 31.75 -17.34
CA ASN A 129 -21.82 32.69 -17.03
C ASN A 129 -21.47 34.14 -17.29
N VAL A 130 -20.18 34.50 -17.28
CA VAL A 130 -19.75 35.91 -17.42
C VAL A 130 -18.64 36.11 -18.46
N GLY A 131 -18.11 35.04 -19.05
CA GLY A 131 -16.92 35.08 -19.91
C GLY A 131 -15.63 35.08 -19.10
N GLY A 132 -14.50 35.20 -19.81
CA GLY A 132 -13.16 35.24 -19.19
C GLY A 132 -12.32 34.03 -19.54
N ASN A 133 -11.18 33.91 -18.87
CA ASN A 133 -10.26 32.79 -19.09
C ASN A 133 -10.66 31.58 -18.25
N LEU A 134 -11.03 30.50 -18.91
CA LEU A 134 -11.19 29.18 -18.30
C LEU A 134 -9.82 28.51 -18.24
N VAL A 135 -9.31 28.27 -17.04
CA VAL A 135 -8.08 27.51 -16.82
C VAL A 135 -8.45 26.22 -16.12
N VAL A 136 -8.16 25.08 -16.75
CA VAL A 136 -8.46 23.73 -16.21
C VAL A 136 -7.17 22.97 -15.98
N ASP A 137 -7.06 22.33 -14.81
CA ASP A 137 -5.95 21.45 -14.44
C ASP A 137 -6.51 20.06 -14.16
N TYR A 138 -6.27 19.14 -15.06
CA TYR A 138 -6.65 17.73 -14.89
C TYR A 138 -5.65 16.86 -15.67
N PRO A 139 -5.26 15.70 -15.14
CA PRO A 139 -4.29 14.82 -15.80
C PRO A 139 -4.67 14.53 -17.26
N ASN A 140 -3.73 14.80 -18.18
CA ASN A 140 -3.85 14.62 -19.64
C ASN A 140 -5.03 15.35 -20.30
N ILE A 141 -5.49 16.48 -19.73
CA ILE A 141 -6.60 17.28 -20.27
C ILE A 141 -6.32 17.73 -21.73
N GLU A 142 -5.06 17.92 -22.08
CA GLU A 142 -4.60 18.31 -23.43
C GLU A 142 -4.87 17.27 -24.49
N ALA A 143 -5.05 15.99 -24.09
CA ALA A 143 -5.37 14.88 -25.00
C ALA A 143 -6.88 14.68 -25.20
N SER A 144 -7.72 15.41 -24.46
CA SER A 144 -9.17 15.36 -24.61
C SER A 144 -9.64 16.10 -25.85
N GLN A 145 -10.81 15.73 -26.35
CA GLN A 145 -11.48 16.48 -27.42
C GLN A 145 -12.24 17.67 -26.81
N ILE A 146 -11.87 18.90 -27.20
CA ILE A 146 -12.45 20.12 -26.66
C ILE A 146 -13.37 20.76 -27.71
N LYS A 147 -14.58 21.14 -27.29
CA LYS A 147 -15.55 21.86 -28.11
C LYS A 147 -16.05 23.09 -27.38
N VAL A 148 -16.24 24.20 -28.09
CA VAL A 148 -16.96 25.38 -27.61
C VAL A 148 -18.23 25.53 -28.48
N ASN A 149 -19.39 25.52 -27.83
CA ASN A 149 -20.69 25.56 -28.50
C ASN A 149 -20.82 24.49 -29.59
N GLY A 150 -20.32 23.26 -29.31
CA GLY A 150 -20.32 22.13 -30.23
C GLY A 150 -19.23 22.14 -31.30
N LYS A 151 -18.45 23.21 -31.45
CA LYS A 151 -17.38 23.32 -32.47
C LYS A 151 -16.03 22.95 -31.87
N PRO A 152 -15.25 22.05 -32.50
CA PRO A 152 -13.92 21.71 -32.04
C PRO A 152 -13.00 22.93 -31.95
N VAL A 153 -12.26 23.04 -30.85
CA VAL A 153 -11.28 24.09 -30.63
C VAL A 153 -9.98 23.52 -30.07
N LYS A 154 -8.89 24.28 -30.23
CA LYS A 154 -7.62 23.98 -29.55
C LYS A 154 -7.45 24.93 -28.37
N ALA A 155 -7.12 24.38 -27.22
CA ALA A 155 -6.75 25.17 -26.04
C ALA A 155 -5.26 25.54 -26.07
N THR A 156 -4.91 26.60 -25.35
CA THR A 156 -3.51 26.93 -25.07
C THR A 156 -3.03 26.02 -23.93
N ILE A 157 -1.96 25.25 -24.16
CA ILE A 157 -1.32 24.44 -23.15
C ILE A 157 -0.40 25.34 -22.34
N LEU A 158 -0.67 25.50 -21.02
CA LEU A 158 0.16 26.29 -20.11
C LEU A 158 1.33 25.49 -19.55
N LYS A 159 1.06 24.22 -19.24
CA LYS A 159 2.01 23.20 -18.78
C LYS A 159 1.32 21.85 -18.86
N ASN A 160 2.06 20.78 -18.60
CA ASN A 160 1.47 19.43 -18.51
C ASN A 160 0.23 19.44 -17.62
N ASN A 161 -0.84 18.84 -18.09
CA ASN A 161 -2.14 18.73 -17.41
C ASN A 161 -2.88 20.06 -17.21
N ARG A 162 -2.42 21.18 -17.76
CA ARG A 162 -3.10 22.47 -17.60
C ARG A 162 -3.26 23.21 -18.92
N ILE A 163 -4.50 23.57 -19.21
CA ILE A 163 -4.87 24.31 -20.42
C ILE A 163 -5.62 25.57 -20.09
N GLN A 164 -5.67 26.50 -21.06
CA GLN A 164 -6.44 27.72 -20.99
C GLN A 164 -7.26 27.92 -22.27
N LEU A 165 -8.49 28.42 -22.08
CA LEU A 165 -9.40 28.85 -23.12
C LEU A 165 -9.96 30.23 -22.77
N ALA A 166 -9.96 31.16 -23.74
CA ALA A 166 -10.73 32.40 -23.63
C ALA A 166 -12.20 32.08 -23.94
N THR A 167 -13.11 32.52 -23.07
CA THR A 167 -14.56 32.27 -23.20
C THR A 167 -15.34 33.57 -23.20
N GLN A 168 -16.52 33.53 -23.79
CA GLN A 168 -17.53 34.58 -23.74
C GLN A 168 -18.69 34.15 -22.83
N LYS A 169 -19.47 35.15 -22.39
CA LYS A 169 -20.69 34.85 -21.62
C LYS A 169 -21.63 33.95 -22.44
N GLY A 170 -22.08 32.85 -21.82
CA GLY A 170 -23.00 31.90 -22.43
C GLY A 170 -22.30 30.76 -23.20
N ASP A 171 -20.97 30.79 -23.32
CA ASP A 171 -20.26 29.69 -23.95
C ASP A 171 -20.42 28.39 -23.15
N VAL A 172 -20.68 27.30 -23.85
CA VAL A 172 -20.69 25.94 -23.35
C VAL A 172 -19.44 25.25 -23.85
N ILE A 173 -18.52 24.93 -22.93
CA ILE A 173 -17.27 24.23 -23.21
C ILE A 173 -17.41 22.79 -22.80
N THR A 174 -17.17 21.84 -23.69
CA THR A 174 -17.21 20.40 -23.41
C THR A 174 -15.89 19.73 -23.67
N PHE A 175 -15.55 18.81 -22.80
CA PHE A 175 -14.40 17.93 -22.90
C PHE A 175 -14.89 16.50 -22.97
N GLU A 176 -14.45 15.78 -23.95
CA GLU A 176 -14.82 14.40 -24.24
C GLU A 176 -13.57 13.58 -24.57
N HIS A 177 -13.70 12.25 -24.59
CA HIS A 177 -12.62 11.34 -24.97
C HIS A 177 -11.36 11.53 -24.10
N PHE A 178 -11.55 11.51 -22.80
CA PHE A 178 -10.42 11.48 -21.87
C PHE A 178 -9.69 10.15 -22.03
N PRO A 179 -8.36 10.17 -22.16
CA PRO A 179 -7.61 8.94 -22.19
C PRO A 179 -7.79 8.20 -20.85
N GLY A 180 -8.33 7.00 -20.91
CA GLY A 180 -8.48 6.14 -19.74
C GLY A 180 -7.11 5.78 -19.18
N ARG A 181 -7.04 5.52 -17.86
CA ARG A 181 -5.84 4.95 -17.26
C ARG A 181 -5.81 3.43 -17.44
N VAL A 182 -4.64 2.84 -17.26
CA VAL A 182 -4.50 1.40 -17.15
C VAL A 182 -5.23 0.92 -15.91
N THR A 183 -6.10 -0.08 -16.06
CA THR A 183 -6.86 -0.73 -14.97
C THR A 183 -6.53 -2.20 -14.87
N SER A 184 -6.96 -2.85 -13.80
CA SER A 184 -6.78 -4.29 -13.56
C SER A 184 -5.32 -4.74 -13.67
N LEU A 185 -4.38 -3.89 -13.22
CA LEU A 185 -2.98 -4.28 -13.14
C LEU A 185 -2.82 -5.38 -12.10
N THR A 186 -2.33 -6.52 -12.55
CA THR A 186 -1.88 -7.61 -11.68
C THR A 186 -0.38 -7.82 -11.87
N ALA A 187 0.29 -8.26 -10.83
CA ALA A 187 1.67 -8.69 -10.87
C ALA A 187 1.81 -9.95 -10.02
N VAL A 188 2.20 -11.06 -10.66
CA VAL A 188 2.32 -12.36 -10.01
C VAL A 188 3.76 -12.83 -10.15
N ARG A 189 4.40 -13.14 -9.01
CA ARG A 189 5.74 -13.73 -9.03
C ARG A 189 5.63 -15.18 -9.51
N GLN A 190 6.35 -15.51 -10.56
CA GLN A 190 6.40 -16.87 -11.11
C GLN A 190 7.50 -17.71 -10.44
N ASN A 191 8.61 -17.06 -10.09
CA ASN A 191 9.75 -17.65 -9.37
C ASN A 191 10.62 -16.55 -8.74
N GLY A 192 11.75 -16.91 -8.16
CA GLY A 192 12.65 -15.94 -7.52
C GLY A 192 13.09 -14.77 -8.40
N ALA A 193 13.23 -14.98 -9.72
CA ALA A 193 13.76 -14.00 -10.67
C ALA A 193 12.71 -13.38 -11.59
N THR A 194 11.47 -13.88 -11.60
CA THR A 194 10.48 -13.55 -12.65
C THR A 194 9.14 -13.17 -12.06
N ALA A 195 8.53 -12.08 -12.57
CA ALA A 195 7.15 -11.73 -12.34
C ALA A 195 6.42 -11.51 -13.67
N GLU A 196 5.18 -11.93 -13.73
CA GLU A 196 4.25 -11.73 -14.83
C GLU A 196 3.25 -10.63 -14.50
N LEU A 197 3.13 -9.66 -15.39
CA LEU A 197 2.21 -8.54 -15.28
C LEU A 197 1.15 -8.65 -16.37
N THR A 198 -0.11 -8.42 -15.99
CA THR A 198 -1.22 -8.25 -16.94
C THR A 198 -2.04 -7.03 -16.57
N PHE A 199 -2.63 -6.37 -17.57
CA PHE A 199 -3.47 -5.20 -17.38
C PHE A 199 -4.41 -4.99 -18.56
N ASN A 200 -5.45 -4.15 -18.39
CA ASN A 200 -6.40 -3.87 -19.45
C ASN A 200 -5.81 -2.92 -20.51
N GLN A 201 -6.23 -3.13 -21.76
CA GLN A 201 -5.90 -2.25 -22.86
C GLN A 201 -6.52 -0.86 -22.67
N VAL A 202 -5.77 0.17 -23.02
CA VAL A 202 -6.25 1.56 -23.12
C VAL A 202 -6.45 1.89 -24.59
N GLU A 203 -7.63 2.38 -24.93
CA GLU A 203 -7.95 2.76 -26.31
C GLU A 203 -7.01 3.88 -26.80
N GLY A 204 -6.50 3.72 -28.03
CA GLY A 204 -5.56 4.65 -28.62
C GLY A 204 -4.12 4.59 -28.07
N ALA A 205 -3.83 3.70 -27.15
CA ALA A 205 -2.46 3.53 -26.65
C ALA A 205 -1.53 3.01 -27.74
N THR A 206 -0.39 3.67 -27.92
CA THR A 206 0.68 3.23 -28.81
C THR A 206 1.64 2.27 -28.13
N HIS A 207 1.87 2.47 -26.83
CA HIS A 207 2.69 1.61 -25.98
C HIS A 207 2.41 1.90 -24.50
N TYR A 208 2.99 1.09 -23.62
CA TYR A 208 2.88 1.20 -22.18
C TYR A 208 4.27 1.37 -21.56
N VAL A 209 4.35 2.21 -20.55
CA VAL A 209 5.55 2.36 -19.71
C VAL A 209 5.24 1.77 -18.35
N ILE A 210 5.98 0.74 -18.00
CA ILE A 210 5.90 0.04 -16.71
C ILE A 210 7.01 0.60 -15.83
N GLN A 211 6.66 1.10 -14.64
CA GLN A 211 7.61 1.53 -13.65
C GLN A 211 7.66 0.50 -12.52
N ARG A 212 8.85 -0.03 -12.27
CA ARG A 212 9.13 -0.91 -11.14
C ARG A 212 9.89 -0.17 -10.07
N GLN A 213 9.44 -0.25 -8.83
CA GLN A 213 10.12 0.25 -7.65
C GLN A 213 10.54 -0.91 -6.76
N VAL A 214 11.75 -0.85 -6.22
CA VAL A 214 12.25 -1.80 -5.23
C VAL A 214 12.00 -1.19 -3.86
N LYS A 215 11.38 -1.94 -2.98
CA LYS A 215 11.28 -1.60 -1.56
C LYS A 215 12.37 -2.31 -0.78
N ASP A 216 13.07 -1.59 0.07
CA ASP A 216 14.00 -2.16 1.03
C ASP A 216 13.26 -2.76 2.24
N ALA A 217 14.00 -3.36 3.16
CA ALA A 217 13.45 -3.97 4.36
C ALA A 217 12.72 -2.97 5.28
N SER A 218 12.97 -1.66 5.13
CA SER A 218 12.25 -0.58 5.86
C SER A 218 10.99 -0.11 5.13
N GLY A 219 10.70 -0.64 3.92
CA GLY A 219 9.59 -0.25 3.07
C GLY A 219 9.85 1.01 2.25
N GLN A 220 11.05 1.58 2.30
CA GLN A 220 11.44 2.73 1.48
C GLN A 220 11.79 2.31 0.05
N THR A 221 11.49 3.18 -0.92
CA THR A 221 11.87 2.95 -2.32
C THR A 221 13.37 3.17 -2.48
N SER A 222 14.10 2.09 -2.79
CA SER A 222 15.56 2.12 -2.95
C SER A 222 16.01 2.36 -4.39
N SER A 223 15.21 1.93 -5.37
CA SER A 223 15.50 2.17 -6.80
C SER A 223 14.24 2.11 -7.65
N THR A 224 14.31 2.75 -8.82
CA THR A 224 13.24 2.75 -9.82
C THR A 224 13.81 2.32 -11.18
N ARG A 225 13.06 1.47 -11.89
CA ARG A 225 13.38 1.05 -13.27
C ARG A 225 12.15 1.15 -14.15
N GLU A 226 12.32 1.56 -15.40
CA GLU A 226 11.24 1.61 -16.40
C GLU A 226 11.46 0.56 -17.48
N PHE A 227 10.33 0.02 -17.98
CA PHE A 227 10.25 -0.88 -19.12
C PHE A 227 9.19 -0.37 -20.08
N VAL A 228 9.36 -0.67 -21.37
CA VAL A 228 8.40 -0.31 -22.41
C VAL A 228 7.89 -1.56 -23.09
N THR A 229 6.57 -1.63 -23.31
CA THR A 229 5.92 -2.71 -24.04
C THR A 229 4.76 -2.16 -24.88
N ASN A 230 4.44 -2.77 -26.00
CA ASN A 230 3.24 -2.50 -26.79
C ASN A 230 2.11 -3.50 -26.51
N GLN A 231 2.31 -4.42 -25.57
CA GLN A 231 1.34 -5.44 -25.18
C GLN A 231 0.81 -5.16 -23.77
N THR A 232 -0.35 -5.73 -23.48
CA THR A 232 -0.99 -5.68 -22.15
C THR A 232 -0.52 -6.79 -21.20
N HIS A 233 0.52 -7.48 -21.60
CA HIS A 233 1.21 -8.53 -20.87
C HIS A 233 2.71 -8.26 -20.90
N PHE A 234 3.38 -8.41 -19.75
CA PHE A 234 4.83 -8.19 -19.62
C PHE A 234 5.43 -9.17 -18.63
N ILE A 235 6.60 -9.68 -18.94
CA ILE A 235 7.35 -10.56 -18.03
C ILE A 235 8.64 -9.87 -17.64
N ASP A 236 8.72 -9.48 -16.37
CA ASP A 236 9.97 -9.01 -15.76
C ASP A 236 10.81 -10.22 -15.30
N ARG A 237 11.98 -10.40 -15.93
CA ARG A 237 12.92 -11.50 -15.66
C ARG A 237 14.14 -11.06 -14.86
N SER A 238 14.07 -9.89 -14.23
CA SER A 238 15.22 -9.25 -13.58
C SER A 238 14.99 -8.98 -12.09
N LEU A 239 14.18 -9.82 -11.42
CA LEU A 239 13.94 -9.71 -10.00
C LEU A 239 15.08 -10.32 -9.20
N ASN A 240 15.31 -9.72 -8.04
CA ASN A 240 16.08 -10.34 -6.98
C ASN A 240 15.11 -11.01 -6.00
N PRO A 241 15.31 -12.29 -5.63
CA PRO A 241 14.40 -12.99 -4.71
C PRO A 241 14.39 -12.38 -3.31
N GLN A 242 15.38 -11.57 -2.93
CA GLN A 242 15.44 -10.94 -1.62
C GLN A 242 14.64 -9.62 -1.53
N HIS A 243 14.05 -9.16 -2.65
CA HIS A 243 13.34 -7.88 -2.68
C HIS A 243 11.86 -8.04 -3.03
N ALA A 244 11.03 -7.21 -2.39
CA ALA A 244 9.68 -6.93 -2.84
C ALA A 244 9.70 -5.82 -3.91
N TYR A 245 8.75 -5.88 -4.83
CA TYR A 245 8.65 -4.95 -5.94
C TYR A 245 7.23 -4.40 -6.05
N THR A 246 7.14 -3.11 -6.38
CA THR A 246 5.88 -2.47 -6.70
C THR A 246 5.90 -2.03 -8.15
N TYR A 247 4.85 -2.34 -8.90
CA TYR A 247 4.67 -1.97 -10.28
C TYR A 247 3.54 -0.98 -10.45
N THR A 248 3.74 -0.04 -11.36
CA THR A 248 2.72 0.84 -11.91
C THR A 248 2.86 0.90 -13.42
N VAL A 249 1.77 1.16 -14.12
CA VAL A 249 1.75 1.23 -15.59
C VAL A 249 1.04 2.48 -16.04
N LYS A 250 1.58 3.17 -17.03
CA LYS A 250 0.90 4.24 -17.77
C LYS A 250 0.84 3.88 -19.25
N ALA A 251 -0.25 4.21 -19.90
CA ALA A 251 -0.35 4.11 -21.35
C ALA A 251 0.16 5.39 -22.02
N MET A 252 0.75 5.27 -23.17
CA MET A 252 1.21 6.38 -24.01
C MET A 252 0.31 6.51 -25.23
N LEU A 253 -0.21 7.73 -25.45
CA LEU A 253 -0.98 8.12 -26.64
C LEU A 253 -0.10 9.05 -27.48
N GLY A 254 0.83 8.44 -28.23
CA GLY A 254 1.94 9.17 -28.83
C GLY A 254 2.92 9.68 -27.75
N GLU A 255 3.09 10.99 -27.65
CA GLU A 255 3.96 11.62 -26.62
C GLU A 255 3.25 11.92 -25.29
N VAL A 256 1.92 11.77 -25.23
CA VAL A 256 1.11 12.06 -24.03
C VAL A 256 0.91 10.77 -23.22
N SER A 257 1.12 10.83 -21.92
CA SER A 257 0.88 9.70 -21.03
C SER A 257 -0.48 9.79 -20.34
N THR A 258 -1.12 8.65 -20.10
CA THR A 258 -2.28 8.57 -19.20
C THR A 258 -1.87 8.75 -17.74
N GLN A 259 -2.85 8.81 -16.84
CA GLN A 259 -2.61 8.61 -15.42
C GLN A 259 -1.96 7.24 -15.17
N VAL A 260 -1.20 7.17 -14.10
CA VAL A 260 -0.60 5.92 -13.64
C VAL A 260 -1.69 4.98 -13.09
N SER A 261 -1.56 3.68 -13.34
CA SER A 261 -2.43 2.65 -12.77
C SER A 261 -2.42 2.65 -11.23
N GLU A 262 -3.33 1.89 -10.63
CA GLU A 262 -3.14 1.41 -9.25
C GLU A 262 -1.84 0.60 -9.17
N GLN A 263 -1.32 0.43 -7.96
CA GLN A 263 -0.10 -0.35 -7.72
C GLN A 263 -0.41 -1.84 -7.66
N ALA A 264 0.47 -2.65 -8.23
CA ALA A 264 0.52 -4.09 -7.99
C ALA A 264 1.84 -4.44 -7.30
N THR A 265 1.78 -5.22 -6.23
CA THR A 265 2.97 -5.60 -5.44
C THR A 265 3.29 -7.06 -5.62
N VAL A 266 4.56 -7.35 -5.72
CA VAL A 266 5.14 -8.69 -5.74
C VAL A 266 6.05 -8.82 -4.54
N GLU A 267 5.64 -9.65 -3.60
CA GLU A 267 6.39 -9.89 -2.36
C GLU A 267 7.63 -10.74 -2.61
N THR A 268 8.53 -10.79 -1.63
CA THR A 268 9.65 -11.73 -1.65
C THR A 268 9.10 -13.17 -1.63
N PRO A 269 9.59 -14.06 -2.48
CA PRO A 269 9.21 -15.45 -2.41
C PRO A 269 9.67 -16.06 -1.08
N SER A 270 8.83 -16.83 -0.46
CA SER A 270 9.13 -17.49 0.80
C SER A 270 8.34 -18.78 0.93
N GLU A 271 8.95 -19.78 1.56
CA GLU A 271 8.26 -20.98 2.03
C GLU A 271 8.08 -20.85 3.54
N LEU A 272 6.91 -21.22 4.07
CA LEU A 272 6.69 -21.36 5.50
C LEU A 272 6.86 -22.82 5.88
N MET A 273 7.74 -23.09 6.84
CA MET A 273 8.04 -24.42 7.37
C MET A 273 7.57 -24.47 8.83
N ASP A 274 6.55 -25.26 9.09
CA ASP A 274 5.96 -25.49 10.43
C ASP A 274 6.97 -26.21 11.35
N ASP A 275 6.85 -26.03 12.67
CA ASP A 275 7.68 -26.74 13.66
C ASP A 275 7.58 -28.27 13.57
N ARG A 276 6.50 -28.80 12.98
CA ARG A 276 6.25 -30.23 12.76
C ARG A 276 6.74 -30.74 11.41
N ASP A 277 7.35 -29.89 10.59
CA ASP A 277 7.86 -30.33 9.28
C ASP A 277 8.82 -31.52 9.43
N GLY A 278 8.55 -32.61 8.73
CA GLY A 278 9.31 -33.87 8.85
C GLY A 278 10.77 -33.78 8.44
N ARG A 279 11.21 -32.67 7.84
CA ARG A 279 12.60 -32.40 7.52
C ARG A 279 13.41 -31.98 8.76
N ILE A 280 12.75 -31.42 9.78
CA ILE A 280 13.41 -30.88 10.97
C ILE A 280 13.76 -32.03 11.93
N GLN A 281 14.98 -32.04 12.41
CA GLN A 281 15.45 -32.98 13.42
C GLN A 281 15.63 -32.24 14.75
N TYR A 282 14.98 -32.75 15.79
CA TYR A 282 15.03 -32.18 17.13
C TYR A 282 15.73 -33.14 18.09
N GLY A 283 16.64 -32.63 18.91
CA GLY A 283 17.22 -33.38 20.02
C GLY A 283 16.19 -33.67 21.15
N ALA A 284 16.51 -34.54 22.07
CA ALA A 284 15.60 -35.05 23.09
C ALA A 284 15.06 -34.00 24.08
N ALA A 285 15.68 -32.82 24.17
CA ALA A 285 15.22 -31.74 25.02
C ALA A 285 13.98 -31.01 24.48
N PHE A 286 13.64 -31.21 23.18
CA PHE A 286 12.51 -30.54 22.52
C PHE A 286 11.21 -31.31 22.69
N GLY A 287 10.26 -30.74 23.42
CA GLY A 287 8.89 -31.22 23.55
C GLY A 287 7.92 -30.46 22.66
N ASN A 288 6.68 -30.99 22.55
CA ASN A 288 5.59 -30.30 21.84
C ASN A 288 4.77 -29.48 22.82
N TRP A 289 4.40 -28.27 22.38
CA TRP A 289 3.40 -27.42 23.01
C TRP A 289 2.30 -27.10 22.02
N ALA A 290 1.03 -27.16 22.44
CA ALA A 290 -0.11 -26.85 21.59
C ALA A 290 -0.80 -25.57 22.07
N ASP A 291 -1.01 -24.63 21.14
CA ASP A 291 -1.73 -23.39 21.38
C ASP A 291 -2.32 -22.88 20.05
N SER A 292 -3.62 -22.66 20.02
CA SER A 292 -4.36 -22.28 18.80
C SER A 292 -3.96 -20.90 18.21
N GLU A 293 -3.20 -20.11 18.93
CA GLU A 293 -2.69 -18.81 18.48
C GLU A 293 -1.30 -18.89 17.81
N LEU A 294 -0.70 -20.09 17.76
CA LEU A 294 0.56 -20.36 17.09
C LEU A 294 0.35 -20.79 15.64
N PHE A 295 1.39 -20.68 14.82
CA PHE A 295 1.35 -21.15 13.44
C PHE A 295 1.13 -22.68 13.44
N GLY A 296 0.19 -23.16 12.68
CA GLY A 296 -0.19 -24.58 12.70
C GLY A 296 -0.74 -25.11 14.05
N GLY A 297 -0.88 -24.25 15.07
CA GLY A 297 -1.41 -24.57 16.39
C GLY A 297 -0.44 -25.27 17.33
N THR A 298 0.86 -25.28 17.04
CA THR A 298 1.90 -25.94 17.85
C THR A 298 3.21 -25.17 17.83
N GLU A 299 4.09 -25.49 18.79
CA GLU A 299 5.50 -25.09 18.80
C GLU A 299 6.38 -26.20 19.40
N LYS A 300 7.66 -26.17 19.06
CA LYS A 300 8.70 -26.95 19.73
C LYS A 300 9.34 -26.13 20.84
N PHE A 301 9.36 -26.69 22.01
CA PHE A 301 9.84 -26.06 23.22
C PHE A 301 10.96 -26.89 23.85
N ALA A 302 12.17 -26.33 23.94
CA ALA A 302 13.28 -26.95 24.67
C ALA A 302 13.33 -26.41 26.10
N ASP A 303 13.47 -27.31 27.07
CA ASP A 303 13.52 -26.97 28.50
C ASP A 303 14.62 -27.77 29.19
N LEU A 304 15.74 -27.13 29.48
CA LEU A 304 16.88 -27.75 30.15
C LEU A 304 16.62 -28.13 31.60
N SER A 305 15.56 -27.60 32.22
CA SER A 305 15.23 -27.91 33.62
C SER A 305 14.66 -29.31 33.81
N LYS A 306 14.32 -29.99 32.72
CA LYS A 306 13.62 -31.29 32.75
C LYS A 306 14.52 -32.52 32.70
N GLY A 307 15.84 -32.37 32.57
CA GLY A 307 16.77 -33.50 32.50
C GLY A 307 18.21 -33.09 32.29
N ASP A 308 19.10 -34.07 32.42
CA ASP A 308 20.52 -33.95 32.07
C ASP A 308 20.65 -34.27 30.57
N TYR A 309 20.78 -33.19 29.77
CA TYR A 309 20.84 -33.28 28.32
C TYR A 309 22.28 -33.15 27.81
N THR A 310 22.63 -33.88 26.77
CA THR A 310 23.87 -33.69 26.00
C THR A 310 23.72 -32.48 25.09
N ASP A 311 24.78 -32.02 24.44
CA ASP A 311 24.72 -30.91 23.48
C ASP A 311 23.92 -31.30 22.22
N GLU A 312 23.91 -32.61 21.85
CA GLU A 312 23.08 -33.12 20.77
C GLU A 312 21.58 -33.06 21.11
N ASP A 313 21.22 -33.38 22.36
CA ASP A 313 19.83 -33.28 22.88
C ASP A 313 19.30 -31.84 22.84
N LEU A 314 20.18 -30.83 22.93
CA LEU A 314 19.87 -29.41 22.93
C LEU A 314 19.88 -28.78 21.54
N THR A 315 19.95 -29.58 20.49
CA THR A 315 20.16 -29.08 19.13
C THR A 315 18.93 -29.37 18.25
N ALA A 316 18.49 -28.35 17.49
CA ALA A 316 17.57 -28.48 16.39
C ALA A 316 18.31 -28.27 15.06
N THR A 317 18.06 -29.15 14.08
CA THR A 317 18.66 -29.13 12.76
C THR A 317 17.58 -28.96 11.71
N ILE A 318 17.63 -27.84 10.97
CA ILE A 318 16.61 -27.40 10.02
C ILE A 318 17.24 -27.32 8.63
N PRO A 319 17.07 -28.33 7.77
CA PRO A 319 17.49 -28.26 6.37
C PRO A 319 16.50 -27.41 5.58
N PHE A 320 17.03 -26.53 4.73
CA PHE A 320 16.23 -25.69 3.85
C PHE A 320 16.94 -25.42 2.52
N THR A 321 16.17 -25.00 1.49
CA THR A 321 16.72 -24.64 0.20
C THR A 321 16.31 -23.20 -0.12
N GLY A 322 17.27 -22.29 -0.24
CA GLY A 322 17.01 -20.87 -0.49
C GLY A 322 18.19 -19.99 -0.23
N VAL A 323 17.97 -18.67 -0.15
CA VAL A 323 19.01 -17.64 0.05
C VAL A 323 19.00 -17.05 1.46
N GLY A 324 18.19 -17.61 2.35
CA GLY A 324 18.08 -17.16 3.73
C GLY A 324 16.94 -17.83 4.49
N ILE A 325 16.92 -17.61 5.80
CA ILE A 325 15.92 -18.16 6.70
C ILE A 325 15.62 -17.17 7.83
N GLU A 326 14.33 -17.06 8.17
CA GLU A 326 13.83 -16.35 9.35
C GLU A 326 13.31 -17.37 10.35
N ILE A 327 13.55 -17.13 11.63
CA ILE A 327 13.15 -17.99 12.74
C ILE A 327 12.09 -17.24 13.54
N TYR A 328 10.95 -17.88 13.74
CA TYR A 328 9.83 -17.36 14.51
C TYR A 328 9.56 -18.25 15.73
N GLY A 329 9.20 -17.63 16.83
CA GLY A 329 8.92 -18.32 18.08
C GLY A 329 8.32 -17.38 19.11
N LEU A 330 8.28 -17.86 20.35
CA LEU A 330 7.79 -17.15 21.50
C LEU A 330 8.92 -16.32 22.14
N ARG A 331 8.60 -15.11 22.60
CA ARG A 331 9.46 -14.37 23.52
C ARG A 331 8.78 -14.25 24.87
N SER A 332 9.52 -14.51 25.94
CA SER A 332 9.02 -14.33 27.29
C SER A 332 10.17 -14.09 28.28
N SER A 333 9.80 -13.74 29.52
CA SER A 333 10.78 -13.54 30.59
C SER A 333 11.47 -14.85 31.06
N GLU A 334 10.95 -16.01 30.64
CA GLU A 334 11.47 -17.34 31.00
C GLU A 334 12.35 -17.96 29.91
N LEU A 335 12.42 -17.34 28.73
CA LEU A 335 13.20 -17.86 27.62
C LEU A 335 14.62 -17.30 27.62
N GLY A 336 15.53 -18.02 26.98
CA GLY A 336 16.96 -17.78 26.99
C GLY A 336 17.55 -17.59 25.59
N LEU A 337 18.73 -18.16 25.37
CA LEU A 337 19.56 -17.94 24.20
C LEU A 337 19.77 -19.24 23.41
N ALA A 338 19.97 -19.11 22.10
CA ALA A 338 20.47 -20.18 21.25
C ALA A 338 21.62 -19.68 20.36
N THR A 339 22.61 -20.53 20.13
CA THR A 339 23.64 -20.31 19.11
C THR A 339 23.11 -20.79 17.77
N ALA A 340 23.21 -19.96 16.73
CA ALA A 340 22.84 -20.31 15.37
C ALA A 340 24.09 -20.57 14.51
N LYS A 341 24.06 -21.69 13.76
CA LYS A 341 25.05 -22.02 12.74
C LYS A 341 24.36 -22.30 11.42
N ILE A 342 24.94 -21.86 10.32
CA ILE A 342 24.52 -22.23 8.97
C ILE A 342 25.68 -22.98 8.31
N ASP A 343 25.40 -24.18 7.80
CA ASP A 343 26.38 -25.08 7.20
C ASP A 343 27.60 -25.32 8.09
N GLY A 344 27.35 -25.46 9.40
CA GLY A 344 28.38 -25.67 10.42
C GLY A 344 29.11 -24.42 10.87
N LYS A 345 28.96 -23.28 10.18
CA LYS A 345 29.59 -22.00 10.56
C LYS A 345 28.66 -21.20 11.46
N GLU A 346 29.16 -20.72 12.60
CA GLU A 346 28.44 -19.85 13.49
C GLU A 346 28.12 -18.50 12.81
N VAL A 347 26.82 -18.14 12.84
CA VAL A 347 26.27 -16.93 12.21
C VAL A 347 25.69 -15.95 13.22
N GLY A 348 25.52 -16.34 14.47
CA GLY A 348 25.07 -15.44 15.53
C GLY A 348 24.41 -16.14 16.71
N GLU A 349 23.92 -15.33 17.61
CA GLU A 349 23.15 -15.71 18.80
C GLU A 349 21.70 -15.21 18.65
N LEU A 350 20.75 -16.04 18.98
CA LEU A 350 19.32 -15.71 19.01
C LEU A 350 18.88 -15.51 20.46
N ASP A 351 18.17 -14.42 20.70
CA ASP A 351 17.65 -14.06 22.03
C ASP A 351 16.13 -14.18 22.05
N PHE A 352 15.61 -15.14 22.81
CA PHE A 352 14.17 -15.40 22.99
C PHE A 352 13.61 -14.66 24.23
N HIS A 353 14.45 -13.97 24.98
CA HIS A 353 14.04 -13.27 26.19
C HIS A 353 13.35 -11.93 25.87
N THR A 354 12.31 -11.63 26.65
CA THR A 354 11.74 -10.27 26.79
C THR A 354 11.40 -10.01 28.25
N ALA A 355 11.59 -8.77 28.72
CA ALA A 355 11.19 -8.35 30.05
C ALA A 355 9.69 -8.01 30.16
N GLY A 356 9.00 -7.92 29.02
CA GLY A 356 7.58 -7.57 28.90
C GLY A 356 6.64 -8.78 28.99
N ALA A 357 5.43 -8.58 28.47
CA ALA A 357 4.46 -9.64 28.31
C ALA A 357 4.98 -10.69 27.28
N THR A 358 4.48 -11.91 27.38
CA THR A 358 4.77 -12.96 26.39
C THR A 358 4.31 -12.54 25.00
N GLU A 359 5.20 -12.65 24.02
CA GLU A 359 4.96 -12.31 22.60
C GLU A 359 4.98 -13.59 21.78
N LYS A 360 3.86 -13.94 21.14
CA LYS A 360 3.72 -15.09 20.25
C LYS A 360 4.05 -14.74 18.80
N GLY A 361 4.60 -15.69 18.04
CA GLY A 361 4.93 -15.51 16.62
C GLY A 361 5.94 -14.39 16.35
N SER A 362 6.83 -14.12 17.29
CA SER A 362 7.85 -13.08 17.16
C SER A 362 8.98 -13.51 16.25
N LEU A 363 9.48 -12.58 15.41
CA LEU A 363 10.72 -12.79 14.68
C LEU A 363 11.90 -12.81 15.65
N ILE A 364 12.52 -13.98 15.81
CA ILE A 364 13.65 -14.20 16.71
C ILE A 364 14.97 -13.86 16.02
N GLY A 365 15.10 -14.26 14.74
CA GLY A 365 16.30 -13.97 13.97
C GLY A 365 16.09 -14.12 12.48
N ARG A 366 16.98 -13.48 11.73
CA ARG A 366 17.01 -13.53 10.26
C ARG A 366 18.42 -13.66 9.76
N PHE A 367 18.65 -14.64 8.89
CA PHE A 367 19.88 -14.84 8.15
C PHE A 367 19.57 -14.79 6.66
N SER A 368 20.26 -13.95 5.92
CA SER A 368 20.03 -13.74 4.48
C SER A 368 21.35 -13.49 3.75
N GLY A 369 21.30 -13.51 2.42
CA GLY A 369 22.52 -13.33 1.59
C GLY A 369 23.31 -14.61 1.42
N LEU A 370 22.70 -15.78 1.64
CA LEU A 370 23.30 -17.07 1.35
C LEU A 370 23.33 -17.31 -0.17
N SER A 371 24.18 -18.24 -0.61
CA SER A 371 24.11 -18.77 -1.97
C SER A 371 22.75 -19.42 -2.22
N ASP A 372 22.25 -19.37 -3.45
CA ASP A 372 21.00 -20.10 -3.76
C ASP A 372 21.30 -21.62 -3.78
N GLY A 373 20.63 -22.35 -2.91
CA GLY A 373 20.83 -23.80 -2.80
C GLY A 373 20.48 -24.38 -1.43
N PRO A 374 20.82 -25.65 -1.22
CA PRO A 374 20.57 -26.33 0.05
C PRO A 374 21.50 -25.82 1.16
N HIS A 375 20.91 -25.58 2.32
CA HIS A 375 21.58 -25.14 3.54
C HIS A 375 21.06 -25.90 4.75
N THR A 376 21.79 -25.87 5.84
CA THR A 376 21.37 -26.41 7.13
C THR A 376 21.56 -25.38 8.23
N LEU A 377 20.44 -24.93 8.82
CA LEU A 377 20.46 -24.18 10.08
C LEU A 377 20.53 -25.14 11.26
N THR A 378 21.47 -24.90 12.16
CA THR A 378 21.57 -25.61 13.43
C THR A 378 21.39 -24.62 14.57
N LEU A 379 20.43 -24.87 15.45
CA LEU A 379 20.15 -24.07 16.63
C LEU A 379 20.51 -24.89 17.87
N SER A 380 21.45 -24.40 18.67
CA SER A 380 21.86 -25.05 19.92
C SER A 380 21.49 -24.19 21.11
N VAL A 381 20.65 -24.72 22.01
CA VAL A 381 20.23 -24.03 23.24
C VAL A 381 21.42 -23.79 24.14
N LYS A 382 21.61 -22.54 24.60
CA LYS A 382 22.70 -22.20 25.50
C LYS A 382 22.37 -22.54 26.95
N ARG A 383 23.37 -23.07 27.67
CA ARG A 383 23.30 -23.36 29.12
C ARG A 383 23.51 -22.11 29.96
N GLU A 384 24.00 -21.01 29.36
CA GLU A 384 24.24 -19.73 29.99
C GLU A 384 23.07 -18.76 29.76
N HIS A 385 22.80 -17.88 30.73
CA HIS A 385 21.65 -16.99 30.72
C HIS A 385 22.03 -15.52 30.64
N LYS A 386 21.29 -14.72 29.86
CA LYS A 386 21.25 -13.26 30.05
C LYS A 386 20.18 -12.93 31.10
N GLY A 387 20.58 -12.68 32.34
CA GLY A 387 19.69 -12.20 33.40
C GLY A 387 19.61 -13.06 34.65
N ARG A 388 19.17 -12.50 35.78
CA ARG A 388 19.16 -13.10 37.07
C ARG A 388 18.18 -14.26 37.20
N GLY A 389 18.68 -15.46 37.44
CA GLY A 389 17.91 -16.64 37.85
C GLY A 389 18.31 -17.90 37.06
N SER A 390 18.41 -19.03 37.76
CA SER A 390 18.85 -20.33 37.24
C SER A 390 17.85 -21.07 36.34
N GLU A 391 16.77 -20.42 35.89
CA GLU A 391 15.62 -21.11 35.28
C GLU A 391 15.41 -20.79 33.79
N ARG A 392 16.35 -20.13 33.11
CA ARG A 392 16.10 -19.58 31.75
C ARG A 392 16.88 -20.31 30.66
N SER A 393 16.83 -21.61 30.66
CA SER A 393 17.43 -22.47 29.65
C SER A 393 16.35 -23.05 28.73
N LYS A 394 15.51 -22.16 28.17
CA LYS A 394 14.38 -22.56 27.34
C LYS A 394 14.38 -21.77 26.06
N ILE A 395 14.02 -22.38 24.94
CA ILE A 395 13.70 -21.70 23.68
C ILE A 395 12.40 -22.24 23.09
N SER A 396 11.76 -21.46 22.24
CA SER A 396 10.55 -21.80 21.53
C SER A 396 10.77 -21.64 20.03
N LEU A 397 10.35 -22.62 19.24
CA LEU A 397 10.39 -22.62 17.78
C LEU A 397 8.98 -22.89 17.26
N ASP A 398 8.35 -21.90 16.62
CA ASP A 398 6.99 -21.97 16.08
C ASP A 398 7.03 -22.33 14.59
N TYR A 399 7.63 -21.48 13.76
CA TYR A 399 7.80 -21.73 12.34
C TYR A 399 9.05 -21.02 11.78
N PHE A 400 9.40 -21.41 10.55
CA PHE A 400 10.49 -20.80 9.81
C PHE A 400 9.97 -20.24 8.49
N ARG A 401 10.53 -19.12 8.06
CA ARG A 401 10.28 -18.55 6.74
C ARG A 401 11.55 -18.62 5.91
N ILE A 402 11.50 -19.41 4.86
CA ILE A 402 12.64 -19.62 3.96
C ILE A 402 12.53 -18.64 2.80
N LEU A 403 13.61 -17.90 2.54
CA LEU A 403 13.72 -16.96 1.45
C LEU A 403 14.19 -17.72 0.20
N ALA A 404 13.33 -17.84 -0.81
CA ALA A 404 13.65 -18.60 -2.01
C ALA A 404 14.66 -17.89 -2.92
N GLY A 405 15.52 -18.67 -3.54
CA GLY A 405 16.47 -18.22 -4.54
C GLY A 405 15.89 -18.15 -5.96
N THR A 406 16.77 -17.84 -6.93
CA THR A 406 16.39 -17.67 -8.34
C THR A 406 16.00 -18.97 -9.05
N GLY A 407 16.40 -20.13 -8.52
CA GLY A 407 16.15 -21.46 -9.10
C GLY A 407 14.90 -22.18 -8.60
N ASN A 408 14.29 -21.71 -7.52
CA ASN A 408 13.12 -22.39 -6.94
C ASN A 408 11.82 -21.95 -7.62
N THR A 409 11.22 -22.85 -8.37
CA THR A 409 9.82 -22.75 -8.79
C THR A 409 8.94 -22.94 -7.53
N ILE A 410 8.08 -21.98 -7.24
CA ILE A 410 7.03 -22.18 -6.25
C ILE A 410 6.03 -23.14 -6.92
N GLU A 411 6.06 -24.43 -6.59
CA GLU A 411 4.96 -25.31 -6.94
C GLU A 411 3.70 -24.77 -6.26
N LYS A 412 2.68 -24.46 -7.07
CA LYS A 412 1.34 -24.25 -6.55
C LYS A 412 0.92 -25.56 -5.93
N ILE A 413 0.78 -25.59 -4.61
CA ILE A 413 -0.02 -26.60 -3.96
C ILE A 413 -1.46 -26.16 -4.23
N ASP A 414 -2.09 -26.78 -5.25
CA ASP A 414 -3.54 -26.68 -5.44
C ASP A 414 -4.18 -27.47 -4.28
N ASP A 415 -4.95 -26.75 -3.44
CA ASP A 415 -5.90 -27.37 -2.49
C ASP A 415 -7.12 -27.94 -3.25
#